data_3715165ee9523a5a832f45278f8de6b5
#
_entry.id   3715165ee9523a5a832f45278f8de6b5
#
_cell.length_a   1.000
_cell.length_b   1.000
_cell.length_c   1.000
_cell.angle_alpha   90.00
_cell.angle_beta   90.00
_cell.angle_gamma   90.00
#
_symmetry.space_group_name_H-M   'P 1'
#
loop_
_entity.id
_entity.type
_entity.pdbx_description
1 polymer ?
#
loop_
_entity_poly.entity_id
_entity_poly.type
_entity_poly.pdbx_seq_one_letter_code
_entity_poly.pdbx_strand_id
1 'polypeptide(L)'
;MLSEKSTEVVRATLPVIGAAIGDITPVFYRRMFAARPELLRDLFNRGNQAQGEQQKALAGAIAAYATMLVDPAGPPPAALVARIAHKHASLGIVAEQYPIVHEHLFAAIVEVLGDAVTPEVAAAWDEVYWHMAHTLVTAEKALYAGAGVDDGDVWRDLVVAERRLEATDTVSFVLADPSGAPLPAFSPGQYVSVQVTLPDGAHQIRQYSLSSGPGRSTWRVGVRRIAESPAEPGYPAGEVSNHLYENVFEGDTLRVSLPFGDLALEDADHPLLLVSAGIGVTPMLGMLDHLATADDATPRHVAVVHADRSPSRHAHRAELGALVGSLPDAVLHTWYETPGTGATPEHVRTGRVDLSELDIDPATEAYLCGPLPFMLAVRDELVARDVAAERIHYEVFGPDSWLPAGVN
;
A
#
# COMPACT_ATOMS: atom_id res chain seq x y z
N MET A 1 3.53 1.97 27.38
CA MET A 1 2.27 2.62 27.81
C MET A 1 2.61 4.04 28.23
N LEU A 2 1.72 5.01 27.96
CA LEU A 2 1.89 6.38 28.45
C LEU A 2 1.81 6.41 29.98
N SER A 3 2.43 7.43 30.60
CA SER A 3 2.22 7.73 32.00
C SER A 3 0.74 8.13 32.24
N GLU A 4 0.22 7.93 33.46
CA GLU A 4 -1.16 8.33 33.79
C GLU A 4 -1.37 9.83 33.50
N LYS A 5 -0.41 10.67 33.92
CA LYS A 5 -0.45 12.12 33.68
C LYS A 5 -0.50 12.45 32.19
N SER A 6 0.35 11.82 31.37
CA SER A 6 0.35 12.04 29.91
C SER A 6 -0.94 11.56 29.26
N THR A 7 -1.50 10.43 29.72
CA THR A 7 -2.78 9.92 29.24
C THR A 7 -3.91 10.92 29.46
N GLU A 8 -3.99 11.54 30.61
CA GLU A 8 -5.00 12.58 30.92
C GLU A 8 -4.83 13.81 30.02
N VAL A 9 -3.58 14.31 29.90
CA VAL A 9 -3.27 15.47 29.07
C VAL A 9 -3.56 15.19 27.59
N VAL A 10 -3.14 14.05 27.06
CA VAL A 10 -3.41 13.65 25.66
C VAL A 10 -4.90 13.58 25.42
N ARG A 11 -5.67 12.89 26.31
CA ARG A 11 -7.12 12.81 26.18
C ARG A 11 -7.80 14.18 26.15
N ALA A 12 -7.34 15.11 26.99
CA ALA A 12 -7.89 16.48 27.05
C ALA A 12 -7.53 17.33 25.82
N THR A 13 -6.36 17.10 25.22
CA THR A 13 -5.82 17.94 24.13
C THR A 13 -6.02 17.31 22.74
N LEU A 14 -6.34 16.03 22.66
CA LEU A 14 -6.54 15.30 21.40
C LEU A 14 -7.55 15.99 20.45
N PRO A 15 -8.72 16.48 20.92
CA PRO A 15 -9.66 17.20 20.03
C PRO A 15 -9.06 18.49 19.44
N VAL A 16 -8.27 19.22 20.22
CA VAL A 16 -7.64 20.48 19.77
C VAL A 16 -6.54 20.20 18.74
N ILE A 17 -5.65 19.25 19.04
CA ILE A 17 -4.57 18.87 18.14
C ILE A 17 -5.14 18.19 16.89
N GLY A 18 -6.14 17.33 17.03
CA GLY A 18 -6.83 16.70 15.90
C GLY A 18 -7.47 17.72 14.95
N ALA A 19 -8.09 18.78 15.49
CA ALA A 19 -8.64 19.85 14.67
C ALA A 19 -7.54 20.68 13.95
N ALA A 20 -6.37 20.85 14.57
CA ALA A 20 -5.26 21.64 14.03
C ALA A 20 -4.27 20.82 13.18
N ILE A 21 -4.39 19.49 13.17
CA ILE A 21 -3.40 18.61 12.53
C ILE A 21 -3.25 18.89 11.03
N GLY A 22 -4.35 19.28 10.36
CA GLY A 22 -4.36 19.70 8.96
C GLY A 22 -3.57 20.97 8.67
N ASP A 23 -3.36 21.85 9.66
CA ASP A 23 -2.51 23.03 9.56
C ASP A 23 -1.07 22.72 10.00
N ILE A 24 -0.90 21.82 10.97
CA ILE A 24 0.42 21.41 11.50
C ILE A 24 1.23 20.66 10.43
N THR A 25 0.63 19.71 9.72
CA THR A 25 1.36 18.83 8.81
C THR A 25 1.96 19.56 7.60
N PRO A 26 1.32 20.53 6.94
CA PRO A 26 1.97 21.33 5.90
C PRO A 26 3.16 22.16 6.43
N VAL A 27 3.05 22.72 7.64
CA VAL A 27 4.15 23.44 8.30
C VAL A 27 5.32 22.51 8.58
N PHE A 28 5.04 21.30 9.11
CA PHE A 28 6.04 20.27 9.37
C PHE A 28 6.84 19.93 8.11
N TYR A 29 6.17 19.54 7.02
CA TYR A 29 6.86 19.15 5.77
C TYR A 29 7.64 20.32 5.17
N ARG A 30 7.08 21.54 5.17
CA ARG A 30 7.79 22.74 4.70
C ARG A 30 9.09 22.96 5.48
N ARG A 31 9.07 22.85 6.82
CA ARG A 31 10.24 23.00 7.68
C ARG A 31 11.28 21.92 7.43
N MET A 32 10.83 20.67 7.39
CA MET A 32 11.71 19.51 7.19
C MET A 32 12.41 19.57 5.83
N PHE A 33 11.69 19.85 4.75
CA PHE A 33 12.29 19.93 3.42
C PHE A 33 13.12 21.19 3.21
N ALA A 34 12.87 22.29 3.92
CA ALA A 34 13.76 23.45 3.92
C ALA A 34 15.10 23.15 4.61
N ALA A 35 15.10 22.35 5.67
CA ALA A 35 16.30 21.93 6.38
C ALA A 35 17.02 20.74 5.71
N ARG A 36 16.26 19.86 5.04
CA ARG A 36 16.74 18.60 4.45
C ARG A 36 16.12 18.39 3.05
N PRO A 37 16.52 19.16 2.04
CA PRO A 37 15.94 19.10 0.69
C PRO A 37 16.17 17.74 0.00
N GLU A 38 17.22 17.00 0.39
CA GLU A 38 17.49 15.65 -0.09
C GLU A 38 16.36 14.66 0.24
N LEU A 39 15.62 14.86 1.33
CA LEU A 39 14.51 13.98 1.69
C LEU A 39 13.38 14.04 0.65
N LEU A 40 13.02 15.24 0.19
CA LEU A 40 12.01 15.40 -0.87
C LEU A 40 12.53 14.87 -2.22
N ARG A 41 13.82 15.08 -2.49
CA ARG A 41 14.44 14.67 -3.74
C ARG A 41 14.56 13.14 -3.85
N ASP A 42 14.95 12.45 -2.75
CA ASP A 42 15.46 11.09 -2.85
C ASP A 42 14.67 10.06 -2.01
N LEU A 43 13.72 10.47 -1.18
CA LEU A 43 12.95 9.57 -0.32
C LEU A 43 11.43 9.78 -0.45
N PHE A 44 10.95 11.01 -0.31
CA PHE A 44 9.52 11.29 -0.33
C PHE A 44 8.96 11.37 -1.74
N ASN A 45 7.71 10.90 -1.90
CA ASN A 45 6.97 11.01 -3.16
C ASN A 45 6.57 12.46 -3.43
N ARG A 46 7.22 13.11 -4.41
CA ARG A 46 6.96 14.52 -4.77
C ARG A 46 5.51 14.77 -5.19
N GLY A 47 4.90 13.82 -5.92
CA GLY A 47 3.51 13.92 -6.33
C GLY A 47 2.55 13.93 -5.17
N ASN A 48 2.70 13.02 -4.21
CA ASN A 48 1.86 12.97 -3.00
C ASN A 48 2.06 14.21 -2.11
N GLN A 49 3.29 14.77 -2.08
CA GLN A 49 3.56 16.01 -1.38
C GLN A 49 2.86 17.21 -2.03
N ALA A 50 2.91 17.31 -3.36
CA ALA A 50 2.28 18.39 -4.10
C ALA A 50 0.74 18.39 -3.98
N GLN A 51 0.15 17.20 -3.82
CA GLN A 51 -1.30 17.01 -3.69
C GLN A 51 -1.82 17.06 -2.24
N GLY A 52 -0.94 17.15 -1.25
CA GLY A 52 -1.32 17.12 0.17
C GLY A 52 -1.71 15.74 0.72
N GLU A 53 -1.60 14.69 -0.08
CA GLU A 53 -2.00 13.34 0.33
C GLU A 53 -1.10 12.77 1.44
N GLN A 54 0.21 13.05 1.37
CA GLN A 54 1.15 12.65 2.41
C GLN A 54 0.86 13.35 3.74
N GLN A 55 0.47 14.64 3.69
CA GLN A 55 0.09 15.42 4.87
C GLN A 55 -1.14 14.83 5.55
N LYS A 56 -2.17 14.46 4.77
CA LYS A 56 -3.38 13.82 5.29
C LYS A 56 -3.09 12.45 5.91
N ALA A 57 -2.25 11.63 5.27
CA ALA A 57 -1.90 10.32 5.78
C ALA A 57 -1.15 10.39 7.11
N LEU A 58 -0.16 11.30 7.24
CA LEU A 58 0.56 11.52 8.50
C LEU A 58 -0.38 12.02 9.60
N ALA A 59 -1.23 12.99 9.26
CA ALA A 59 -2.23 13.53 10.18
C ALA A 59 -3.15 12.42 10.72
N GLY A 60 -3.70 11.62 9.81
CA GLY A 60 -4.56 10.49 10.16
C GLY A 60 -3.86 9.45 11.04
N ALA A 61 -2.62 9.10 10.71
CA ALA A 61 -1.85 8.11 11.47
C ALA A 61 -1.55 8.57 12.91
N ILE A 62 -1.12 9.83 13.10
CA ILE A 62 -0.85 10.38 14.44
C ILE A 62 -2.14 10.45 15.27
N ALA A 63 -3.23 10.95 14.70
CA ALA A 63 -4.51 11.07 15.39
C ALA A 63 -5.07 9.69 15.79
N ALA A 64 -5.04 8.73 14.87
CA ALA A 64 -5.48 7.36 15.12
C ALA A 64 -4.64 6.70 16.21
N TYR A 65 -3.31 6.80 16.12
CA TYR A 65 -2.41 6.22 17.12
C TYR A 65 -2.63 6.82 18.52
N ALA A 66 -2.72 8.15 18.63
CA ALA A 66 -2.99 8.82 19.90
C ALA A 66 -4.35 8.40 20.48
N THR A 67 -5.40 8.28 19.64
CA THR A 67 -6.71 7.80 20.06
C THR A 67 -6.62 6.38 20.64
N MET A 68 -5.97 5.45 19.94
CA MET A 68 -5.78 4.07 20.40
C MET A 68 -5.02 3.98 21.73
N LEU A 69 -4.07 4.89 21.99
CA LEU A 69 -3.31 4.91 23.24
C LEU A 69 -4.15 5.37 24.45
N VAL A 70 -5.15 6.24 24.24
CA VAL A 70 -5.97 6.79 25.33
C VAL A 70 -7.33 6.14 25.46
N ASP A 71 -7.72 5.28 24.52
CA ASP A 71 -8.96 4.50 24.57
C ASP A 71 -8.68 3.03 24.91
N PRO A 72 -8.94 2.61 26.17
CA PRO A 72 -8.68 1.22 26.57
C PRO A 72 -9.62 0.19 25.93
N ALA A 73 -10.73 0.63 25.31
CA ALA A 73 -11.69 -0.22 24.60
C ALA A 73 -11.45 -0.23 23.07
N GLY A 74 -10.54 0.60 22.59
CA GLY A 74 -10.20 0.68 21.17
C GLY A 74 -9.36 -0.50 20.68
N PRO A 75 -9.30 -0.72 19.37
CA PRO A 75 -8.44 -1.75 18.80
C PRO A 75 -6.97 -1.42 19.10
N PRO A 76 -6.12 -2.45 19.29
CA PRO A 76 -4.69 -2.22 19.48
C PRO A 76 -4.08 -1.58 18.22
N PRO A 77 -3.07 -0.70 18.34
CA PRO A 77 -2.46 0.00 17.21
C PRO A 77 -1.65 -0.93 16.28
N ALA A 78 -1.66 -2.23 16.53
CA ALA A 78 -0.80 -3.20 15.85
C ALA A 78 -0.97 -3.20 14.32
N ALA A 79 -2.21 -3.18 13.81
CA ALA A 79 -2.46 -3.20 12.36
C ALA A 79 -1.97 -1.90 11.68
N LEU A 80 -2.23 -0.73 12.29
CA LEU A 80 -1.72 0.55 11.79
C LEU A 80 -0.19 0.58 11.77
N VAL A 81 0.43 0.11 12.87
CA VAL A 81 1.88 0.05 13.01
C VAL A 81 2.49 -0.92 12.00
N ALA A 82 1.89 -2.10 11.79
CA ALA A 82 2.39 -3.08 10.83
C ALA A 82 2.49 -2.49 9.43
N ARG A 83 1.43 -1.87 8.93
CA ARG A 83 1.42 -1.26 7.59
C ARG A 83 2.46 -0.17 7.42
N ILE A 84 2.57 0.73 8.40
CA ILE A 84 3.59 1.78 8.38
C ILE A 84 5.00 1.18 8.41
N ALA A 85 5.24 0.19 9.28
CA ALA A 85 6.54 -0.46 9.42
C ALA A 85 6.96 -1.19 8.13
N HIS A 86 6.07 -1.92 7.47
CA HIS A 86 6.36 -2.54 6.18
C HIS A 86 6.71 -1.50 5.11
N LYS A 87 6.00 -0.38 5.09
CA LYS A 87 6.29 0.74 4.17
C LYS A 87 7.66 1.33 4.46
N HIS A 88 7.98 1.63 5.71
CA HIS A 88 9.27 2.15 6.13
C HIS A 88 10.39 1.17 5.82
N ALA A 89 10.22 -0.10 6.15
CA ALA A 89 11.20 -1.14 5.84
C ALA A 89 11.49 -1.22 4.33
N SER A 90 10.46 -1.15 3.48
CA SER A 90 10.64 -1.18 2.02
C SER A 90 11.41 0.03 1.46
N LEU A 91 11.51 1.10 2.22
CA LEU A 91 12.27 2.31 1.90
C LEU A 91 13.67 2.31 2.54
N GLY A 92 13.97 1.37 3.43
CA GLY A 92 15.22 1.31 4.19
C GLY A 92 15.29 2.35 5.32
N ILE A 93 14.15 2.69 5.94
CA ILE A 93 14.10 3.62 7.07
C ILE A 93 14.76 2.98 8.29
N VAL A 94 15.57 3.78 8.99
CA VAL A 94 16.30 3.35 10.20
C VAL A 94 16.01 4.27 11.38
N ALA A 95 16.31 3.79 12.59
CA ALA A 95 16.00 4.49 13.85
C ALA A 95 16.54 5.92 13.92
N GLU A 96 17.68 6.18 13.30
CA GLU A 96 18.36 7.48 13.29
C GLU A 96 17.59 8.58 12.55
N GLN A 97 16.59 8.24 11.77
CA GLN A 97 15.76 9.19 11.02
C GLN A 97 14.58 9.74 11.85
N TYR A 98 14.15 9.04 12.89
CA TYR A 98 13.04 9.47 13.73
C TYR A 98 13.29 10.80 14.48
N PRO A 99 14.49 11.09 15.03
CA PRO A 99 14.78 12.39 15.60
C PRO A 99 14.59 13.58 14.65
N ILE A 100 14.83 13.38 13.33
CA ILE A 100 14.62 14.43 12.32
C ILE A 100 13.13 14.78 12.21
N VAL A 101 12.27 13.77 12.17
CA VAL A 101 10.82 13.96 12.13
C VAL A 101 10.31 14.60 13.40
N HIS A 102 10.79 14.14 14.56
CA HIS A 102 10.46 14.72 15.86
C HIS A 102 10.73 16.23 15.93
N GLU A 103 11.98 16.64 15.63
CA GLU A 103 12.41 18.04 15.67
C GLU A 103 11.48 18.94 14.87
N HIS A 104 11.20 18.60 13.62
CA HIS A 104 10.41 19.44 12.73
C HIS A 104 8.91 19.38 13.01
N LEU A 105 8.39 18.24 13.48
CA LEU A 105 6.99 18.09 13.87
C LEU A 105 6.67 18.92 15.11
N PHE A 106 7.49 18.85 16.16
CA PHE A 106 7.28 19.62 17.38
C PHE A 106 7.46 21.12 17.14
N ALA A 107 8.40 21.53 16.31
CA ALA A 107 8.53 22.93 15.89
C ALA A 107 7.28 23.42 15.13
N ALA A 108 6.66 22.56 14.30
CA ALA A 108 5.42 22.89 13.61
C ALA A 108 4.22 22.98 14.58
N ILE A 109 4.12 22.08 15.55
CA ILE A 109 3.08 22.10 16.59
C ILE A 109 3.14 23.44 17.37
N VAL A 110 4.34 23.84 17.79
CA VAL A 110 4.53 25.12 18.51
C VAL A 110 4.21 26.32 17.61
N GLU A 111 4.60 26.29 16.33
CA GLU A 111 4.32 27.38 15.38
C GLU A 111 2.81 27.58 15.16
N VAL A 112 2.03 26.49 15.10
CA VAL A 112 0.59 26.55 14.81
C VAL A 112 -0.25 26.81 16.05
N LEU A 113 0.08 26.17 17.18
CA LEU A 113 -0.75 26.22 18.39
C LEU A 113 -0.28 27.28 19.42
N GLY A 114 0.93 27.84 19.27
CA GLY A 114 1.43 28.91 20.12
C GLY A 114 1.35 28.59 21.62
N ASP A 115 0.74 29.49 22.38
CA ASP A 115 0.63 29.40 23.85
C ASP A 115 -0.22 28.21 24.36
N ALA A 116 -0.97 27.53 23.48
CA ALA A 116 -1.70 26.32 23.85
C ALA A 116 -0.74 25.14 24.11
N VAL A 117 0.50 25.20 23.62
CA VAL A 117 1.53 24.19 23.86
C VAL A 117 2.26 24.52 25.17
N THR A 118 1.59 24.26 26.27
CA THR A 118 2.24 24.39 27.60
C THR A 118 3.34 23.32 27.74
N PRO A 119 4.31 23.49 28.68
CA PRO A 119 5.33 22.47 28.94
C PRO A 119 4.75 21.09 29.24
N GLU A 120 3.57 21.02 29.86
CA GLU A 120 2.89 19.77 30.17
C GLU A 120 2.31 19.11 28.90
N VAL A 121 1.71 19.89 28.02
CA VAL A 121 1.19 19.43 26.73
C VAL A 121 2.35 18.93 25.86
N ALA A 122 3.43 19.72 25.77
CA ALA A 122 4.63 19.33 25.02
C ALA A 122 5.20 17.99 25.51
N ALA A 123 5.36 17.83 26.83
CA ALA A 123 5.90 16.59 27.40
C ALA A 123 4.99 15.37 27.17
N ALA A 124 3.67 15.55 27.23
CA ALA A 124 2.73 14.45 27.02
C ALA A 124 2.72 13.98 25.55
N TRP A 125 2.77 14.92 24.60
CA TRP A 125 2.83 14.58 23.17
C TRP A 125 4.22 14.10 22.74
N ASP A 126 5.29 14.53 23.40
CA ASP A 126 6.63 13.94 23.24
C ASP A 126 6.62 12.46 23.61
N GLU A 127 5.97 12.08 24.72
CA GLU A 127 5.80 10.68 25.13
C GLU A 127 4.99 9.88 24.10
N VAL A 128 3.92 10.45 23.51
CA VAL A 128 3.16 9.82 22.42
C VAL A 128 4.04 9.56 21.21
N TYR A 129 4.81 10.59 20.78
CA TYR A 129 5.69 10.47 19.63
C TYR A 129 6.71 9.35 19.80
N TRP A 130 7.46 9.37 20.91
CA TRP A 130 8.50 8.38 21.16
C TRP A 130 7.92 6.97 21.41
N HIS A 131 6.72 6.88 21.95
CA HIS A 131 6.02 5.59 22.05
C HIS A 131 5.72 5.02 20.66
N MET A 132 5.19 5.84 19.74
CA MET A 132 4.94 5.43 18.35
C MET A 132 6.25 5.08 17.64
N ALA A 133 7.26 5.95 17.73
CA ALA A 133 8.56 5.76 17.12
C ALA A 133 9.24 4.46 17.57
N HIS A 134 9.28 4.19 18.87
CA HIS A 134 9.86 2.95 19.39
C HIS A 134 9.09 1.70 18.93
N THR A 135 7.76 1.79 18.83
CA THR A 135 6.94 0.68 18.34
C THR A 135 7.24 0.40 16.86
N LEU A 136 7.34 1.45 16.04
CA LEU A 136 7.70 1.34 14.62
C LEU A 136 9.12 0.81 14.44
N VAL A 137 10.10 1.38 15.11
CA VAL A 137 11.51 0.92 15.06
C VAL A 137 11.64 -0.56 15.47
N THR A 138 10.88 -0.98 16.47
CA THR A 138 10.88 -2.40 16.89
C THR A 138 10.32 -3.31 15.80
N ALA A 139 9.21 -2.90 15.16
CA ALA A 139 8.60 -3.63 14.07
C ALA A 139 9.51 -3.67 12.82
N GLU A 140 10.10 -2.53 12.45
CA GLU A 140 11.03 -2.41 11.32
C GLU A 140 12.26 -3.30 11.50
N LYS A 141 12.87 -3.30 12.69
CA LYS A 141 13.99 -4.20 13.02
C LYS A 141 13.61 -5.68 12.91
N ALA A 142 12.41 -6.04 13.34
CA ALA A 142 11.92 -7.41 13.19
C ALA A 142 11.75 -7.78 11.70
N LEU A 143 11.30 -6.85 10.85
CA LEU A 143 11.20 -7.05 9.41
C LEU A 143 12.57 -7.22 8.75
N TYR A 144 13.58 -6.40 9.09
CA TYR A 144 14.94 -6.54 8.59
C TYR A 144 15.57 -7.88 9.02
N ALA A 145 15.43 -8.22 10.30
CA ALA A 145 15.90 -9.51 10.81
C ALA A 145 15.21 -10.70 10.13
N GLY A 146 13.89 -10.61 9.89
CA GLY A 146 13.12 -11.61 9.16
C GLY A 146 13.55 -11.75 7.69
N ALA A 147 13.98 -10.65 7.07
CA ALA A 147 14.57 -10.65 5.74
C ALA A 147 16.04 -11.07 5.70
N GLY A 148 16.68 -11.27 6.85
CA GLY A 148 18.08 -11.71 6.98
C GLY A 148 19.10 -10.63 6.59
N VAL A 149 18.79 -9.35 6.81
CA VAL A 149 19.64 -8.20 6.47
C VAL A 149 19.84 -7.28 7.67
N ASP A 150 20.88 -6.46 7.61
CA ASP A 150 21.08 -5.36 8.56
C ASP A 150 20.02 -4.26 8.38
N ASP A 151 19.80 -3.45 9.42
CA ASP A 151 18.82 -2.37 9.42
C ASP A 151 19.05 -1.45 8.20
N GLY A 152 18.04 -1.34 7.34
CA GLY A 152 18.05 -0.49 6.15
C GLY A 152 18.74 -1.06 4.91
N ASP A 153 19.44 -2.21 4.98
CA ASP A 153 20.09 -2.85 3.82
C ASP A 153 19.12 -3.67 2.97
N VAL A 154 18.16 -3.00 2.39
CA VAL A 154 17.07 -3.65 1.64
C VAL A 154 17.20 -3.56 0.12
N TRP A 155 18.10 -2.73 -0.39
CA TRP A 155 18.18 -2.43 -1.81
C TRP A 155 19.06 -3.41 -2.58
N ARG A 156 18.58 -3.87 -3.73
CA ARG A 156 19.29 -4.77 -4.66
C ARG A 156 19.17 -4.23 -6.07
N ASP A 157 20.21 -4.42 -6.85
CA ASP A 157 20.23 -4.06 -8.27
C ASP A 157 19.86 -5.30 -9.09
N LEU A 158 18.66 -5.28 -9.70
CA LEU A 158 18.09 -6.39 -10.47
C LEU A 158 18.05 -6.03 -11.95
N VAL A 159 18.29 -7.03 -12.82
CA VAL A 159 18.18 -6.87 -14.26
C VAL A 159 16.76 -7.11 -14.72
N VAL A 160 16.27 -6.28 -15.63
CA VAL A 160 15.03 -6.52 -16.38
C VAL A 160 15.26 -7.65 -17.38
N ALA A 161 14.88 -8.86 -17.01
CA ALA A 161 15.02 -10.05 -17.87
C ALA A 161 13.99 -10.07 -18.99
N GLU A 162 12.80 -9.50 -18.76
CA GLU A 162 11.74 -9.43 -19.76
C GLU A 162 10.85 -8.20 -19.48
N ARG A 163 10.38 -7.58 -20.57
CA ARG A 163 9.40 -6.49 -20.55
C ARG A 163 8.22 -6.85 -21.43
N ARG A 164 7.01 -6.86 -20.86
CA ARG A 164 5.77 -7.21 -21.59
C ARG A 164 4.79 -6.04 -21.60
N LEU A 165 4.13 -5.82 -22.73
CA LEU A 165 2.98 -4.91 -22.81
C LEU A 165 1.72 -5.68 -22.38
N GLU A 166 1.15 -5.32 -21.24
CA GLU A 166 -0.01 -6.00 -20.66
C GLU A 166 -1.35 -5.35 -21.05
N ALA A 167 -1.33 -4.03 -21.24
CA ALA A 167 -2.45 -3.23 -21.71
C ALA A 167 -1.93 -1.95 -22.40
N THR A 168 -2.82 -1.12 -22.92
CA THR A 168 -2.44 0.11 -23.66
C THR A 168 -1.61 1.10 -22.83
N ASP A 169 -1.70 1.02 -21.51
CA ASP A 169 -1.02 1.90 -20.56
C ASP A 169 -0.27 1.14 -19.46
N THR A 170 -0.06 -0.16 -19.62
CA THR A 170 0.52 -1.02 -18.58
C THR A 170 1.59 -1.93 -19.16
N VAL A 171 2.75 -1.95 -18.52
CA VAL A 171 3.84 -2.90 -18.78
C VAL A 171 4.11 -3.74 -17.55
N SER A 172 4.62 -4.95 -17.73
CA SER A 172 5.23 -5.73 -16.66
C SER A 172 6.73 -5.89 -16.90
N PHE A 173 7.47 -5.98 -15.81
CA PHE A 173 8.90 -6.26 -15.79
C PHE A 173 9.15 -7.55 -15.00
N VAL A 174 9.82 -8.50 -15.63
CA VAL A 174 10.38 -9.67 -14.96
C VAL A 174 11.79 -9.31 -14.52
N LEU A 175 12.05 -9.41 -13.23
CA LEU A 175 13.29 -9.00 -12.59
C LEU A 175 14.07 -10.24 -12.14
N ALA A 176 15.36 -10.25 -12.43
CA ALA A 176 16.29 -11.33 -12.09
C ALA A 176 17.56 -10.81 -11.40
N ASP A 177 18.15 -11.62 -10.57
CA ASP A 177 19.49 -11.34 -10.05
C ASP A 177 20.50 -11.40 -11.20
N PRO A 178 21.41 -10.42 -11.36
CA PRO A 178 22.38 -10.40 -12.47
C PRO A 178 23.36 -11.57 -12.45
N SER A 179 23.56 -12.23 -11.31
CA SER A 179 24.37 -13.44 -11.21
C SER A 179 23.60 -14.72 -11.52
N GLY A 180 22.28 -14.64 -11.70
CA GLY A 180 21.40 -15.80 -11.85
C GLY A 180 21.05 -16.50 -10.53
N ALA A 181 21.39 -15.91 -9.39
CA ALA A 181 21.00 -16.43 -8.09
C ALA A 181 19.47 -16.35 -7.89
N PRO A 182 18.87 -17.27 -7.13
CA PRO A 182 17.45 -17.17 -6.79
C PRO A 182 17.20 -15.91 -5.95
N LEU A 183 16.12 -15.21 -6.25
CA LEU A 183 15.68 -14.08 -5.47
C LEU A 183 15.07 -14.53 -4.13
N PRO A 184 15.13 -13.69 -3.07
CA PRO A 184 14.50 -13.99 -1.79
C PRO A 184 13.02 -14.38 -1.92
N ALA A 185 12.59 -15.32 -1.08
CA ALA A 185 11.20 -15.72 -0.98
C ALA A 185 10.34 -14.57 -0.43
N PHE A 186 9.06 -14.59 -0.76
CA PHE A 186 8.08 -13.61 -0.31
C PHE A 186 6.71 -14.27 -0.10
N SER A 187 5.79 -13.57 0.57
CA SER A 187 4.41 -14.01 0.71
C SER A 187 3.54 -13.42 -0.41
N PRO A 188 2.61 -14.20 -1.01
CA PRO A 188 1.70 -13.70 -2.05
C PRO A 188 0.91 -12.49 -1.54
N GLY A 189 0.92 -11.39 -2.31
CA GLY A 189 0.35 -10.10 -1.91
C GLY A 189 1.39 -9.04 -1.56
N GLN A 190 2.60 -9.40 -1.19
CA GLN A 190 3.68 -8.46 -0.90
C GLN A 190 4.12 -7.64 -2.13
N TYR A 191 4.80 -6.53 -1.86
CA TYR A 191 5.32 -5.60 -2.85
C TYR A 191 6.82 -5.34 -2.67
N VAL A 192 7.43 -4.74 -3.68
CA VAL A 192 8.78 -4.18 -3.64
C VAL A 192 8.73 -2.69 -3.90
N SER A 193 9.68 -1.94 -3.32
CA SER A 193 9.94 -0.55 -3.69
C SER A 193 10.91 -0.53 -4.88
N VAL A 194 10.58 0.23 -5.92
CA VAL A 194 11.45 0.46 -7.08
C VAL A 194 11.92 1.91 -7.05
N GLN A 195 13.23 2.12 -7.08
CA GLN A 195 13.85 3.43 -7.15
C GLN A 195 14.32 3.71 -8.59
N VAL A 196 13.99 4.88 -9.11
CA VAL A 196 14.48 5.36 -10.41
C VAL A 196 15.19 6.70 -10.25
N THR A 197 16.19 6.94 -11.09
CA THR A 197 16.81 8.25 -11.23
C THR A 197 16.10 9.02 -12.34
N LEU A 198 15.43 10.11 -11.99
CA LEU A 198 14.74 10.97 -12.94
C LEU A 198 15.69 11.90 -13.69
N PRO A 199 15.28 12.51 -14.81
CA PRO A 199 16.15 13.39 -15.61
C PRO A 199 16.73 14.60 -14.86
N ASP A 200 16.08 15.04 -13.79
CA ASP A 200 16.57 16.12 -12.90
C ASP A 200 17.56 15.62 -11.82
N GLY A 201 17.92 14.34 -11.84
CA GLY A 201 18.83 13.70 -10.90
C GLY A 201 18.19 13.29 -9.58
N ALA A 202 16.88 13.42 -9.43
CA ALA A 202 16.18 12.97 -8.23
C ALA A 202 15.99 11.44 -8.21
N HIS A 203 16.13 10.83 -7.04
CA HIS A 203 15.83 9.41 -6.84
C HIS A 203 14.42 9.26 -6.29
N GLN A 204 13.48 8.88 -7.15
CA GLN A 204 12.09 8.71 -6.73
C GLN A 204 11.73 7.24 -6.59
N ILE A 205 10.92 6.92 -5.58
CA ILE A 205 10.59 5.55 -5.17
C ILE A 205 9.09 5.34 -5.26
N ARG A 206 8.67 4.17 -5.81
CA ARG A 206 7.27 3.71 -5.80
C ARG A 206 7.20 2.23 -5.47
N GLN A 207 6.10 1.83 -4.84
CA GLN A 207 5.81 0.44 -4.52
C GLN A 207 5.04 -0.21 -5.65
N TYR A 208 5.41 -1.47 -5.95
CA TYR A 208 4.77 -2.32 -6.94
C TYR A 208 4.59 -3.72 -6.37
N SER A 209 3.35 -4.19 -6.36
CA SER A 209 3.04 -5.55 -5.90
C SER A 209 3.71 -6.59 -6.77
N LEU A 210 4.18 -7.67 -6.14
CA LEU A 210 4.69 -8.83 -6.83
C LEU A 210 3.51 -9.59 -7.46
N SER A 211 3.52 -9.67 -8.79
CA SER A 211 2.41 -10.20 -9.58
C SER A 211 2.62 -11.62 -10.10
N SER A 212 3.66 -12.31 -9.61
CA SER A 212 3.89 -13.75 -9.78
C SER A 212 3.92 -14.43 -8.41
N GLY A 213 3.68 -15.71 -8.35
CA GLY A 213 3.76 -16.48 -7.11
C GLY A 213 5.19 -16.61 -6.58
N PRO A 214 5.36 -16.87 -5.28
CA PRO A 214 6.65 -17.19 -4.67
C PRO A 214 7.19 -18.52 -5.22
N GLY A 215 8.48 -18.76 -4.99
CA GLY A 215 9.13 -20.01 -5.46
C GLY A 215 9.68 -19.96 -6.88
N ARG A 216 9.44 -18.87 -7.63
CA ARG A 216 10.10 -18.59 -8.90
C ARG A 216 11.50 -18.00 -8.68
N SER A 217 12.41 -18.18 -9.65
CA SER A 217 13.74 -17.57 -9.61
C SER A 217 13.73 -16.06 -9.92
N THR A 218 12.60 -15.51 -10.32
CA THR A 218 12.43 -14.11 -10.73
C THR A 218 11.23 -13.49 -10.03
N TRP A 219 11.23 -12.16 -9.90
CA TRP A 219 10.07 -11.40 -9.49
C TRP A 219 9.41 -10.74 -10.70
N ARG A 220 8.13 -10.45 -10.61
CA ARG A 220 7.42 -9.69 -11.63
C ARG A 220 6.62 -8.56 -10.99
N VAL A 221 6.73 -7.36 -11.57
CA VAL A 221 5.98 -6.18 -11.18
C VAL A 221 5.21 -5.62 -12.37
N GLY A 222 3.98 -5.13 -12.14
CA GLY A 222 3.16 -4.46 -13.13
C GLY A 222 3.14 -2.95 -12.92
N VAL A 223 3.39 -2.18 -13.97
CA VAL A 223 3.46 -0.72 -13.94
C VAL A 223 2.44 -0.12 -14.89
N ARG A 224 1.39 0.51 -14.34
CA ARG A 224 0.46 1.33 -15.12
C ARG A 224 0.96 2.78 -15.12
N ARG A 225 1.19 3.34 -16.31
CA ARG A 225 1.53 4.77 -16.42
C ARG A 225 0.32 5.64 -16.07
N ILE A 226 0.58 6.73 -15.38
CA ILE A 226 -0.43 7.72 -14.99
C ILE A 226 -0.25 8.91 -15.96
N ALA A 227 -1.16 9.06 -16.91
CA ALA A 227 -1.20 10.22 -17.77
C ALA A 227 -1.73 11.44 -17.02
N GLU A 228 -1.36 12.64 -17.46
CA GLU A 228 -2.01 13.88 -17.03
C GLU A 228 -3.51 13.79 -17.28
N SER A 229 -4.33 14.17 -16.30
CA SER A 229 -5.78 14.14 -16.43
C SER A 229 -6.32 15.52 -16.80
N PRO A 230 -6.87 15.71 -18.00
CA PRO A 230 -7.53 16.96 -18.36
C PRO A 230 -8.78 17.26 -17.51
N ALA A 231 -9.38 16.20 -16.94
CA ALA A 231 -10.59 16.31 -16.10
C ALA A 231 -10.28 16.73 -14.65
N GLU A 232 -9.03 16.61 -14.22
CA GLU A 232 -8.56 16.96 -12.88
C GLU A 232 -7.34 17.88 -12.98
N PRO A 233 -7.56 19.19 -13.27
CA PRO A 233 -6.47 20.16 -13.33
C PRO A 233 -5.68 20.18 -12.02
N GLY A 234 -4.36 19.98 -12.08
CA GLY A 234 -3.47 19.91 -10.92
C GLY A 234 -3.00 18.49 -10.58
N TYR A 235 -3.51 17.46 -11.25
CA TYR A 235 -2.93 16.12 -11.19
C TYR A 235 -1.90 15.94 -12.32
N PRO A 236 -0.61 16.12 -12.04
CA PRO A 236 0.45 15.94 -13.05
C PRO A 236 0.56 14.47 -13.44
N ALA A 237 1.16 14.23 -14.61
CA ALA A 237 1.53 12.88 -15.01
C ALA A 237 2.45 12.23 -13.95
N GLY A 238 2.31 10.93 -13.76
CA GLY A 238 3.11 10.20 -12.78
C GLY A 238 4.57 10.12 -13.20
N GLU A 239 5.48 10.79 -12.49
CA GLU A 239 6.90 10.85 -12.85
C GLU A 239 7.54 9.47 -13.01
N VAL A 240 7.44 8.61 -11.97
CA VAL A 240 8.08 7.29 -11.94
C VAL A 240 7.40 6.31 -12.90
N SER A 241 6.07 6.26 -12.90
CA SER A 241 5.34 5.30 -13.75
C SER A 241 5.53 5.57 -15.24
N ASN A 242 5.58 6.85 -15.65
CA ASN A 242 5.89 7.20 -17.04
C ASN A 242 7.37 6.94 -17.36
N HIS A 243 8.29 7.26 -16.44
CA HIS A 243 9.71 6.97 -16.64
C HIS A 243 9.95 5.46 -16.84
N LEU A 244 9.38 4.61 -15.99
CA LEU A 244 9.48 3.16 -16.13
C LEU A 244 8.87 2.67 -17.44
N TYR A 245 7.70 3.18 -17.81
CA TYR A 245 7.01 2.76 -19.02
C TYR A 245 7.78 3.15 -20.30
N GLU A 246 8.39 4.33 -20.33
CA GLU A 246 8.98 4.92 -21.55
C GLU A 246 10.48 4.66 -21.70
N ASN A 247 11.22 4.49 -20.58
CA ASN A 247 12.67 4.50 -20.58
C ASN A 247 13.33 3.22 -20.01
N VAL A 248 12.54 2.23 -19.57
CA VAL A 248 13.11 0.98 -19.01
C VAL A 248 12.81 -0.17 -19.94
N PHE A 249 13.86 -0.90 -20.34
CA PHE A 249 13.81 -1.98 -21.32
C PHE A 249 14.55 -3.24 -20.79
N GLU A 250 14.44 -4.32 -21.54
CA GLU A 250 15.19 -5.56 -21.28
C GLU A 250 16.70 -5.30 -21.27
N GLY A 251 17.37 -5.81 -20.27
CA GLY A 251 18.79 -5.61 -20.01
C GLY A 251 19.12 -4.42 -19.11
N ASP A 252 18.18 -3.50 -18.87
CA ASP A 252 18.39 -2.41 -17.91
C ASP A 252 18.42 -2.93 -16.47
N THR A 253 19.06 -2.16 -15.61
CA THR A 253 19.13 -2.44 -14.17
C THR A 253 18.15 -1.53 -13.43
N LEU A 254 17.36 -2.11 -12.54
CA LEU A 254 16.50 -1.41 -11.60
C LEU A 254 16.97 -1.64 -10.17
N ARG A 255 16.97 -0.58 -9.37
CA ARG A 255 17.20 -0.65 -7.94
C ARG A 255 15.91 -0.98 -7.23
N VAL A 256 15.83 -2.14 -6.59
CA VAL A 256 14.61 -2.74 -6.05
C VAL A 256 14.83 -3.14 -4.59
N SER A 257 13.85 -2.90 -3.72
CA SER A 257 13.93 -3.35 -2.34
C SER A 257 13.69 -4.86 -2.23
N LEU A 258 14.05 -5.44 -1.11
CA LEU A 258 13.48 -6.72 -0.68
C LEU A 258 11.95 -6.63 -0.58
N PRO A 259 11.22 -7.78 -0.65
CA PRO A 259 9.77 -7.81 -0.51
C PRO A 259 9.31 -7.44 0.90
N PHE A 260 8.30 -6.57 0.97
CA PHE A 260 7.59 -6.18 2.18
C PHE A 260 6.09 -6.05 1.88
N GLY A 261 5.28 -5.78 2.88
CA GLY A 261 3.84 -5.64 2.79
C GLY A 261 3.14 -6.50 3.83
N ASP A 262 2.11 -5.97 4.45
CA ASP A 262 1.27 -6.64 5.44
C ASP A 262 0.10 -7.39 4.79
N LEU A 263 -0.19 -7.13 3.51
CA LEU A 263 -1.13 -7.93 2.74
C LEU A 263 -0.45 -9.24 2.34
N ALA A 264 -0.79 -10.33 3.03
CA ALA A 264 -0.31 -11.66 2.71
C ALA A 264 -1.48 -12.64 2.65
N LEU A 265 -1.49 -13.52 1.64
CA LEU A 265 -2.51 -14.55 1.52
C LEU A 265 -2.38 -15.52 2.70
N GLU A 266 -3.45 -15.68 3.46
CA GLU A 266 -3.51 -16.63 4.56
C GLU A 266 -3.73 -18.07 4.03
N ASP A 267 -2.98 -18.99 4.62
CA ASP A 267 -3.17 -20.43 4.37
C ASP A 267 -4.31 -20.94 5.28
N ALA A 268 -5.52 -20.87 4.73
CA ALA A 268 -6.75 -21.26 5.41
C ALA A 268 -7.69 -21.99 4.45
N ASP A 269 -8.64 -22.74 4.99
CA ASP A 269 -9.66 -23.48 4.25
C ASP A 269 -10.95 -22.68 4.00
N HIS A 270 -11.00 -21.44 4.47
CA HIS A 270 -12.14 -20.55 4.25
C HIS A 270 -12.33 -20.18 2.79
N PRO A 271 -13.57 -19.93 2.34
CA PRO A 271 -13.82 -19.36 1.01
C PRO A 271 -13.01 -18.09 0.80
N LEU A 272 -12.44 -17.93 -0.38
CA LEU A 272 -11.57 -16.81 -0.74
C LEU A 272 -12.27 -15.90 -1.75
N LEU A 273 -12.26 -14.59 -1.50
CA LEU A 273 -12.76 -13.58 -2.42
C LEU A 273 -11.62 -12.58 -2.75
N LEU A 274 -11.17 -12.58 -3.99
CA LEU A 274 -10.17 -11.64 -4.50
C LEU A 274 -10.85 -10.55 -5.32
N VAL A 275 -10.85 -9.32 -4.84
CA VAL A 275 -11.56 -8.19 -5.47
C VAL A 275 -10.57 -7.10 -5.89
N SER A 276 -10.54 -6.79 -7.17
CA SER A 276 -9.59 -5.84 -7.72
C SER A 276 -10.20 -4.86 -8.71
N ALA A 277 -9.61 -3.66 -8.82
CA ALA A 277 -9.92 -2.73 -9.88
C ALA A 277 -8.64 -2.17 -10.52
N GLY A 278 -8.63 -2.14 -11.85
CA GLY A 278 -7.50 -1.64 -12.63
C GLY A 278 -6.20 -2.37 -12.31
N ILE A 279 -5.12 -1.64 -12.02
CA ILE A 279 -3.81 -2.24 -11.72
C ILE A 279 -3.76 -2.94 -10.35
N GLY A 280 -4.78 -2.79 -9.52
CA GLY A 280 -4.95 -3.57 -8.29
C GLY A 280 -5.12 -5.08 -8.52
N VAL A 281 -5.18 -5.53 -9.78
CA VAL A 281 -5.10 -6.95 -10.15
C VAL A 281 -3.75 -7.59 -9.79
N THR A 282 -2.67 -6.81 -9.66
CA THR A 282 -1.31 -7.33 -9.51
C THR A 282 -1.09 -8.18 -8.26
N PRO A 283 -1.50 -7.81 -7.03
CA PRO A 283 -1.39 -8.70 -5.88
C PRO A 283 -2.28 -9.95 -6.03
N MET A 284 -3.45 -9.83 -6.66
CA MET A 284 -4.36 -10.97 -6.89
C MET A 284 -3.74 -12.01 -7.82
N LEU A 285 -2.98 -11.57 -8.83
CA LEU A 285 -2.24 -12.47 -9.71
C LEU A 285 -1.16 -13.25 -8.94
N GLY A 286 -0.41 -12.59 -8.05
CA GLY A 286 0.56 -13.26 -7.20
C GLY A 286 -0.08 -14.32 -6.29
N MET A 287 -1.24 -14.01 -5.71
CA MET A 287 -2.02 -14.95 -4.89
C MET A 287 -2.55 -16.12 -5.72
N LEU A 288 -3.14 -15.86 -6.89
CA LEU A 288 -3.66 -16.89 -7.79
C LEU A 288 -2.56 -17.80 -8.35
N ASP A 289 -1.42 -17.22 -8.75
CA ASP A 289 -0.28 -18.01 -9.25
C ASP A 289 0.30 -18.92 -8.14
N HIS A 290 0.31 -18.45 -6.89
CA HIS A 290 0.66 -19.27 -5.74
C HIS A 290 -0.32 -20.43 -5.56
N LEU A 291 -1.63 -20.16 -5.52
CA LEU A 291 -2.66 -21.17 -5.36
C LEU A 291 -2.65 -22.22 -6.50
N ALA A 292 -2.35 -21.79 -7.72
CA ALA A 292 -2.28 -22.67 -8.88
C ALA A 292 -1.02 -23.56 -8.92
N THR A 293 0.04 -23.19 -8.17
CA THR A 293 1.34 -23.90 -8.20
C THR A 293 1.68 -24.61 -6.89
N ALA A 294 0.92 -24.39 -5.82
CA ALA A 294 1.15 -25.04 -4.53
C ALA A 294 0.63 -26.50 -4.58
N ASP A 295 1.54 -27.46 -4.39
CA ASP A 295 1.21 -28.89 -4.38
C ASP A 295 0.28 -29.32 -3.23
N ASP A 296 0.30 -28.56 -2.12
CA ASP A 296 -0.45 -28.83 -0.89
C ASP A 296 -1.53 -27.77 -0.59
N ALA A 297 -1.99 -27.00 -1.60
CA ALA A 297 -3.02 -25.98 -1.37
C ALA A 297 -4.30 -26.64 -0.85
N THR A 298 -4.78 -26.17 0.30
CA THR A 298 -6.06 -26.61 0.85
C THR A 298 -7.17 -26.26 -0.15
N PRO A 299 -7.98 -27.23 -0.61
CA PRO A 299 -9.08 -26.95 -1.52
C PRO A 299 -10.09 -26.00 -0.87
N ARG A 300 -10.33 -24.86 -1.50
CA ARG A 300 -11.33 -23.88 -1.08
C ARG A 300 -11.99 -23.25 -2.30
N HIS A 301 -13.20 -22.74 -2.12
CA HIS A 301 -13.87 -21.96 -3.16
C HIS A 301 -13.14 -20.61 -3.35
N VAL A 302 -12.84 -20.25 -4.60
CA VAL A 302 -12.16 -18.99 -4.94
C VAL A 302 -13.03 -18.17 -5.88
N ALA A 303 -13.60 -17.08 -5.39
CA ALA A 303 -14.29 -16.10 -6.21
C ALA A 303 -13.33 -14.95 -6.55
N VAL A 304 -13.22 -14.63 -7.84
CA VAL A 304 -12.38 -13.52 -8.32
C VAL A 304 -13.27 -12.48 -8.99
N VAL A 305 -13.18 -11.25 -8.51
CA VAL A 305 -13.89 -10.08 -9.02
C VAL A 305 -12.89 -9.08 -9.54
N HIS A 306 -13.02 -8.72 -10.82
CA HIS A 306 -12.17 -7.68 -11.41
C HIS A 306 -12.99 -6.62 -12.13
N ALA A 307 -12.65 -5.35 -11.92
CA ALA A 307 -13.23 -4.22 -12.63
C ALA A 307 -12.18 -3.40 -13.37
N ASP A 308 -12.50 -2.98 -14.59
CA ASP A 308 -11.70 -1.97 -15.30
C ASP A 308 -12.60 -1.10 -16.20
N ARG A 309 -12.05 -0.03 -16.76
CA ARG A 309 -12.78 0.87 -17.66
C ARG A 309 -13.21 0.18 -18.96
N SER A 310 -12.34 -0.70 -19.49
CA SER A 310 -12.61 -1.41 -20.73
C SER A 310 -11.69 -2.64 -20.88
N PRO A 311 -12.04 -3.59 -21.78
CA PRO A 311 -11.19 -4.75 -22.07
C PRO A 311 -9.75 -4.41 -22.53
N SER A 312 -9.55 -3.29 -23.22
CA SER A 312 -8.23 -2.84 -23.68
C SER A 312 -7.34 -2.27 -22.58
N ARG A 313 -7.92 -1.89 -21.46
CA ARG A 313 -7.21 -1.40 -20.27
C ARG A 313 -7.02 -2.46 -19.18
N HIS A 314 -7.71 -3.58 -19.31
CA HIS A 314 -7.61 -4.70 -18.38
C HIS A 314 -6.25 -5.40 -18.58
N ALA A 315 -5.28 -5.00 -17.76
CA ALA A 315 -3.95 -5.60 -17.73
C ALA A 315 -4.03 -7.06 -17.27
N HIS A 316 -3.17 -7.91 -17.84
CA HIS A 316 -3.10 -9.34 -17.49
C HIS A 316 -4.41 -10.14 -17.70
N ARG A 317 -5.31 -9.65 -18.52
CA ARG A 317 -6.65 -10.25 -18.72
C ARG A 317 -6.60 -11.73 -19.06
N ALA A 318 -5.76 -12.12 -20.02
CA ALA A 318 -5.65 -13.51 -20.44
C ALA A 318 -5.05 -14.41 -19.35
N GLU A 319 -4.04 -13.90 -18.66
CA GLU A 319 -3.40 -14.60 -17.56
C GLU A 319 -4.36 -14.80 -16.37
N LEU A 320 -5.10 -13.75 -15.98
CA LEU A 320 -6.11 -13.84 -14.92
C LEU A 320 -7.11 -14.94 -15.21
N GLY A 321 -7.64 -14.99 -16.45
CA GLY A 321 -8.58 -16.04 -16.86
C GLY A 321 -7.95 -17.43 -16.85
N ALA A 322 -6.68 -17.55 -17.27
CA ALA A 322 -5.95 -18.83 -17.27
C ALA A 322 -5.68 -19.33 -15.85
N LEU A 323 -5.26 -18.46 -14.93
CA LEU A 323 -5.01 -18.81 -13.52
C LEU A 323 -6.30 -19.27 -12.83
N VAL A 324 -7.39 -18.53 -12.99
CA VAL A 324 -8.69 -18.95 -12.43
C VAL A 324 -9.15 -20.28 -13.03
N GLY A 325 -9.01 -20.44 -14.35
CA GLY A 325 -9.36 -21.70 -15.02
C GLY A 325 -8.50 -22.91 -14.65
N SER A 326 -7.33 -22.70 -14.04
CA SER A 326 -6.46 -23.80 -13.55
C SER A 326 -6.81 -24.27 -12.15
N LEU A 327 -7.58 -23.49 -11.39
CA LEU A 327 -8.02 -23.87 -10.04
C LEU A 327 -9.28 -24.74 -10.09
N PRO A 328 -9.38 -25.78 -9.26
CA PRO A 328 -10.46 -26.78 -9.34
C PRO A 328 -11.85 -26.21 -8.98
N ASP A 329 -11.91 -25.20 -8.10
CA ASP A 329 -13.15 -24.56 -7.65
C ASP A 329 -12.96 -23.05 -7.61
N ALA A 330 -12.90 -22.42 -8.81
CA ALA A 330 -12.74 -21.01 -8.93
C ALA A 330 -13.66 -20.39 -9.98
N VAL A 331 -14.11 -19.16 -9.74
CA VAL A 331 -14.97 -18.42 -10.65
C VAL A 331 -14.46 -16.98 -10.85
N LEU A 332 -14.50 -16.49 -12.10
CA LEU A 332 -14.13 -15.12 -12.45
C LEU A 332 -15.36 -14.31 -12.83
N HIS A 333 -15.54 -13.17 -12.18
CA HIS A 333 -16.52 -12.15 -12.51
C HIS A 333 -15.80 -10.88 -12.94
N THR A 334 -16.15 -10.34 -14.11
CA THR A 334 -15.51 -9.14 -14.65
C THR A 334 -16.52 -8.05 -14.93
N TRP A 335 -16.20 -6.81 -14.55
CA TRP A 335 -16.99 -5.61 -14.86
C TRP A 335 -16.21 -4.64 -15.72
N TYR A 336 -16.87 -4.10 -16.76
CA TYR A 336 -16.32 -3.00 -17.55
C TYR A 336 -17.27 -1.81 -17.58
N GLU A 337 -16.76 -0.61 -17.33
CA GLU A 337 -17.57 0.62 -17.51
C GLU A 337 -18.00 0.77 -18.98
N THR A 338 -17.11 0.44 -19.91
CA THR A 338 -17.37 0.43 -21.36
C THR A 338 -16.98 -0.93 -21.92
N PRO A 339 -17.90 -1.88 -22.05
CA PRO A 339 -17.63 -3.14 -22.71
C PRO A 339 -17.35 -2.86 -24.20
N GLY A 340 -16.45 -3.66 -24.80
CA GLY A 340 -16.11 -3.57 -26.22
C GLY A 340 -17.32 -3.87 -27.14
N THR A 341 -17.15 -3.60 -28.42
CA THR A 341 -18.13 -3.97 -29.46
C THR A 341 -18.01 -5.46 -29.76
N GLY A 342 -18.99 -6.25 -29.35
CA GLY A 342 -19.03 -7.71 -29.59
C GLY A 342 -19.97 -8.42 -28.60
N ALA A 343 -20.11 -9.74 -28.78
CA ALA A 343 -20.84 -10.53 -27.80
C ALA A 343 -20.11 -10.50 -26.45
N THR A 344 -20.82 -10.12 -25.39
CA THR A 344 -20.30 -10.08 -24.04
C THR A 344 -20.35 -11.49 -23.46
N PRO A 345 -19.22 -12.08 -23.03
CA PRO A 345 -19.23 -13.38 -22.34
C PRO A 345 -20.09 -13.33 -21.07
N GLU A 346 -20.66 -14.46 -20.68
CA GLU A 346 -21.58 -14.58 -19.54
C GLU A 346 -20.98 -14.05 -18.20
N HIS A 347 -19.69 -14.22 -18.01
CA HIS A 347 -18.95 -13.75 -16.83
C HIS A 347 -18.57 -12.26 -16.86
N VAL A 348 -18.93 -11.54 -17.93
CA VAL A 348 -18.61 -10.12 -18.10
C VAL A 348 -19.89 -9.28 -17.95
N ARG A 349 -19.82 -8.29 -17.09
CA ARG A 349 -20.90 -7.35 -16.77
C ARG A 349 -20.53 -5.93 -17.15
N THR A 350 -21.53 -5.09 -17.30
CA THR A 350 -21.34 -3.65 -17.60
C THR A 350 -21.61 -2.81 -16.36
N GLY A 351 -20.77 -1.82 -16.12
CA GLY A 351 -20.95 -0.88 -15.00
C GLY A 351 -19.92 -1.09 -13.89
N ARG A 352 -20.29 -0.69 -12.69
CA ARG A 352 -19.49 -0.86 -11.47
C ARG A 352 -19.73 -2.24 -10.88
N VAL A 353 -18.80 -2.70 -10.06
CA VAL A 353 -18.95 -3.93 -9.29
C VAL A 353 -20.19 -3.87 -8.43
N ASP A 354 -20.96 -4.93 -8.47
CA ASP A 354 -22.12 -5.19 -7.64
C ASP A 354 -22.00 -6.63 -7.14
N LEU A 355 -21.77 -6.80 -5.85
CA LEU A 355 -21.63 -8.12 -5.23
C LEU A 355 -22.99 -8.78 -4.94
N SER A 356 -24.11 -8.11 -5.22
CA SER A 356 -25.47 -8.60 -4.89
C SER A 356 -25.80 -9.94 -5.56
N GLU A 357 -25.16 -10.23 -6.68
CA GLU A 357 -25.37 -11.49 -7.44
C GLU A 357 -24.43 -12.63 -6.97
N LEU A 358 -23.51 -12.36 -6.07
CA LEU A 358 -22.56 -13.35 -5.56
C LEU A 358 -23.06 -13.95 -4.26
N ASP A 359 -22.95 -15.27 -4.16
CA ASP A 359 -23.16 -15.98 -2.89
C ASP A 359 -21.88 -15.87 -2.06
N ILE A 360 -21.90 -15.02 -1.03
CA ILE A 360 -20.72 -14.74 -0.18
C ILE A 360 -21.03 -15.29 1.21
N ASP A 361 -20.25 -16.29 1.59
CA ASP A 361 -20.29 -16.89 2.93
C ASP A 361 -19.72 -15.86 3.97
N PRO A 362 -20.33 -15.65 5.13
CA PRO A 362 -19.76 -14.83 6.20
C PRO A 362 -18.37 -15.26 6.67
N ALA A 363 -17.96 -16.50 6.44
CA ALA A 363 -16.62 -17.00 6.73
C ALA A 363 -15.59 -16.65 5.65
N THR A 364 -15.96 -15.92 4.58
CA THR A 364 -15.07 -15.58 3.47
C THR A 364 -13.91 -14.68 3.92
N GLU A 365 -12.69 -15.05 3.49
CA GLU A 365 -11.52 -14.18 3.53
C GLU A 365 -11.49 -13.33 2.26
N ALA A 366 -11.59 -12.01 2.39
CA ALA A 366 -11.66 -11.08 1.27
C ALA A 366 -10.39 -10.23 1.16
N TYR A 367 -9.82 -10.16 -0.05
CA TYR A 367 -8.64 -9.35 -0.36
C TYR A 367 -8.99 -8.29 -1.39
N LEU A 368 -8.81 -7.02 -1.03
CA LEU A 368 -9.22 -5.87 -1.83
C LEU A 368 -8.02 -5.08 -2.33
N CYS A 369 -7.98 -4.73 -3.62
CA CYS A 369 -7.00 -3.78 -4.14
C CYS A 369 -7.56 -2.99 -5.33
N GLY A 370 -7.47 -1.65 -5.24
CA GLY A 370 -7.99 -0.75 -6.26
C GLY A 370 -8.11 0.69 -5.75
N PRO A 371 -8.82 1.56 -6.47
CA PRO A 371 -9.11 2.91 -6.00
C PRO A 371 -9.85 2.91 -4.65
N LEU A 372 -9.47 3.82 -3.75
CA LEU A 372 -10.04 3.85 -2.40
C LEU A 372 -11.58 3.87 -2.36
N PRO A 373 -12.29 4.68 -3.16
CA PRO A 373 -13.77 4.66 -3.18
C PRO A 373 -14.35 3.30 -3.60
N PHE A 374 -13.67 2.58 -4.49
CA PHE A 374 -14.06 1.23 -4.90
C PHE A 374 -13.92 0.24 -3.73
N MET A 375 -12.77 0.24 -3.06
CA MET A 375 -12.53 -0.68 -1.94
C MET A 375 -13.47 -0.41 -0.77
N LEU A 376 -13.77 0.87 -0.48
CA LEU A 376 -14.74 1.25 0.56
C LEU A 376 -16.14 0.72 0.25
N ALA A 377 -16.62 0.89 -0.99
CA ALA A 377 -17.94 0.38 -1.41
C ALA A 377 -18.00 -1.15 -1.28
N VAL A 378 -16.98 -1.86 -1.75
CA VAL A 378 -16.89 -3.32 -1.62
C VAL A 378 -16.88 -3.76 -0.16
N ARG A 379 -16.07 -3.10 0.69
CA ARG A 379 -16.02 -3.40 2.11
C ARG A 379 -17.40 -3.24 2.77
N ASP A 380 -18.08 -2.13 2.49
CA ASP A 380 -19.38 -1.85 3.09
C ASP A 380 -20.43 -2.90 2.67
N GLU A 381 -20.37 -3.38 1.42
CA GLU A 381 -21.21 -4.50 0.96
C GLU A 381 -20.86 -5.82 1.67
N LEU A 382 -19.59 -6.12 1.91
CA LEU A 382 -19.15 -7.33 2.61
C LEU A 382 -19.60 -7.31 4.08
N VAL A 383 -19.40 -6.18 4.77
CA VAL A 383 -19.85 -6.00 6.16
C VAL A 383 -21.37 -6.12 6.27
N ALA A 384 -22.13 -5.58 5.29
CA ALA A 384 -23.59 -5.72 5.25
C ALA A 384 -24.07 -7.18 5.04
N ARG A 385 -23.14 -8.11 4.69
CA ARG A 385 -23.36 -9.55 4.52
C ARG A 385 -22.72 -10.37 5.63
N ASP A 386 -22.48 -9.76 6.78
CA ASP A 386 -21.93 -10.37 7.97
C ASP A 386 -20.49 -10.92 7.80
N VAL A 387 -19.73 -10.49 6.79
CA VAL A 387 -18.29 -10.75 6.72
C VAL A 387 -17.60 -9.87 7.76
N ALA A 388 -16.89 -10.50 8.69
CA ALA A 388 -16.21 -9.80 9.77
C ALA A 388 -15.10 -8.88 9.23
N ALA A 389 -14.94 -7.68 9.80
CA ALA A 389 -13.99 -6.69 9.33
C ALA A 389 -12.53 -7.21 9.35
N GLU A 390 -12.22 -8.10 10.28
CA GLU A 390 -10.91 -8.75 10.43
C GLU A 390 -10.58 -9.71 9.29
N ARG A 391 -11.60 -10.15 8.53
CA ARG A 391 -11.46 -11.00 7.33
C ARG A 391 -11.39 -10.20 6.03
N ILE A 392 -11.40 -8.87 6.12
CA ILE A 392 -11.33 -7.99 4.94
C ILE A 392 -9.96 -7.33 4.91
N HIS A 393 -9.08 -7.90 4.10
CA HIS A 393 -7.72 -7.44 3.90
C HIS A 393 -7.65 -6.50 2.69
N TYR A 394 -6.77 -5.50 2.72
CA TYR A 394 -6.67 -4.55 1.60
C TYR A 394 -5.29 -3.95 1.45
N GLU A 395 -4.96 -3.55 0.21
CA GLU A 395 -3.75 -2.80 -0.11
C GLU A 395 -4.11 -1.47 -0.80
N VAL A 396 -3.53 -0.37 -0.31
CA VAL A 396 -3.74 0.97 -0.87
C VAL A 396 -2.53 1.40 -1.69
N PHE A 397 -2.73 1.61 -3.00
CA PHE A 397 -1.68 2.15 -3.87
C PHE A 397 -1.56 3.67 -3.73
N GLY A 398 -0.98 4.12 -2.62
CA GLY A 398 -0.83 5.53 -2.30
C GLY A 398 -0.59 5.75 -0.81
N PRO A 399 -0.69 7.00 -0.35
CA PRO A 399 -0.76 7.28 1.07
C PRO A 399 -2.04 6.67 1.65
N ASP A 400 -1.89 5.89 2.71
CA ASP A 400 -3.01 5.22 3.34
C ASP A 400 -3.87 6.22 4.10
N SER A 401 -5.05 6.50 3.57
CA SER A 401 -6.11 7.27 4.21
C SER A 401 -7.28 6.39 4.65
N TRP A 402 -7.10 5.07 4.62
CA TRP A 402 -8.08 4.11 5.14
C TRP A 402 -8.02 4.10 6.66
N LEU A 403 -8.99 4.71 7.31
CA LEU A 403 -9.14 4.62 8.75
C LEU A 403 -9.99 3.39 9.10
N PRO A 404 -9.66 2.64 10.17
CA PRO A 404 -10.51 1.58 10.68
C PRO A 404 -11.93 2.09 10.92
N ALA A 405 -12.95 1.27 10.62
CA ALA A 405 -14.33 1.60 10.92
C ALA A 405 -14.46 1.80 12.44
N GLY A 406 -14.75 3.04 12.86
CA GLY A 406 -14.92 3.39 14.29
C GLY A 406 -14.16 4.63 14.76
N VAL A 407 -13.32 5.22 13.93
CA VAL A 407 -12.68 6.52 14.19
C VAL A 407 -13.40 7.59 13.37
N ASN A 408 -14.62 7.95 13.79
CA ASN A 408 -15.34 9.16 13.39
C ASN A 408 -15.54 10.03 14.63
#